data_c6678433a140c8b29b2d9dcd1cfb666b
#
_entry.id   c6678433a140c8b29b2d9dcd1cfb666b
#
_cell.length_a   1.000
_cell.length_b   1.000
_cell.length_c   1.000
_cell.angle_alpha   90.00
_cell.angle_beta   90.00
_cell.angle_gamma   90.00
#
_symmetry.space_group_name_H-M   'P 1'
#
loop_
_entity.id
_entity.type
_entity.pdbx_description
1 polymer ?
#
loop_
_entity_poly.entity_id
_entity_poly.type
_entity_poly.pdbx_seq_one_letter_code
_entity_poly.pdbx_strand_id
1 'polypeptide(L)'
;MEVVSTSTLSNQAQLYGHNLKTRMQLQCLPQTFGINTTNITTSTIYLRKTRISVPTAIYVEAEAQAVLKQPVAPAHLLKCSSESLQYEAGKVGAVPDHRVDDGPVSAMEYVTSIFSAKVYDVAIETPLEKANKLSQRLGVHFWLKRETLQPVFSFKIRGAYNMMANLPKKQLERGVICSSAGNHAQGVALSANRLGCNAVIVMPVTTPEIKWRAVERLGATVVLVGDSYDEAEAYAIKTGKEEGRTFVPPFDHPDVIIGQGTVGMEIVRQVKGPLHAIFVPVGGGGLIAGVAAFVKRVLPEVKIIGVEPRDANAMALSLHHGERIVLDKVGGFADGVAVKVVGEETFRICRELLDGIVLVSRDAICASIKDMFEENRSILEPAGALALAGAEAYCKYYNLKDANVVAIASGANMNFDRLGLVTELADVGRQREAVLATIFPEELGRFKQFCGLVGPMNITEFRYRYNSAKEDALVLYRVGVHTKLELEAMLERMDSSQLKTITLTDNDLVKDHLRHLMGARSGIQNELLCRFVFPERPGALMKFLDVFSPCWNITLFHYRTQGEAGANVLVGIQVPSTEMAEFHIRANNLGYSYTVENSNNAFQLLMG
;
A
#
# COMPACT_ATOMS: atom_id res chain seq x y z
N MET A 1 -26.54 60.29 6.23
CA MET A 1 -25.97 61.00 7.37
C MET A 1 -24.84 60.12 7.81
N GLU A 2 -23.78 60.50 7.33
CA GLU A 2 -22.49 60.96 7.89
C GLU A 2 -21.65 59.80 8.37
N VAL A 3 -20.62 59.39 7.70
CA VAL A 3 -19.38 60.05 7.22
C VAL A 3 -18.32 60.14 8.33
N VAL A 4 -17.15 59.59 7.99
CA VAL A 4 -15.77 60.04 8.32
C VAL A 4 -15.23 59.65 9.70
N SER A 5 -14.00 59.25 9.93
CA SER A 5 -12.72 59.18 9.19
C SER A 5 -11.63 58.59 10.09
N THR A 6 -10.70 57.94 9.45
CA THR A 6 -9.22 58.05 9.53
C THR A 6 -8.56 58.59 10.80
N SER A 7 -7.50 57.89 11.22
CA SER A 7 -6.08 58.36 11.31
C SER A 7 -5.35 57.60 12.41
N THR A 8 -4.30 56.97 12.08
CA THR A 8 -2.87 57.29 11.98
C THR A 8 -2.03 57.09 13.24
N LEU A 9 -0.96 56.32 13.04
CA LEU A 9 0.40 56.45 13.59
C LEU A 9 0.60 56.27 15.08
N SER A 10 1.61 55.70 15.63
CA SER A 10 2.99 55.41 15.19
C SER A 10 3.75 54.74 16.34
N ASN A 11 4.79 54.02 15.97
CA ASN A 11 6.08 53.86 16.67
C ASN A 11 6.14 53.48 18.15
N GLN A 12 6.76 52.35 18.41
CA GLN A 12 8.06 52.38 19.14
C GLN A 12 8.87 51.10 18.84
N ALA A 13 9.99 51.34 18.15
CA ALA A 13 11.13 50.46 18.09
C ALA A 13 12.11 50.78 19.22
N GLN A 14 13.05 49.89 19.41
CA GLN A 14 14.29 49.92 20.22
C GLN A 14 14.24 48.95 21.41
N LEU A 15 15.16 48.09 21.69
CA LEU A 15 16.61 47.97 21.47
C LEU A 15 16.97 46.54 21.91
N TYR A 16 17.80 45.80 21.26
CA TYR A 16 19.18 45.47 21.54
C TYR A 16 19.74 44.56 20.45
N GLY A 17 20.66 45.06 19.72
CA GLY A 17 21.53 44.28 18.86
C GLY A 17 22.82 43.93 19.61
N HIS A 18 23.45 42.85 19.22
CA HIS A 18 24.89 42.78 19.11
C HIS A 18 25.32 41.69 18.11
N ASN A 19 26.13 42.15 17.20
CA ASN A 19 26.95 41.49 16.20
C ASN A 19 27.74 40.29 16.70
N LEU A 20 27.96 39.33 15.78
CA LEU A 20 29.34 38.95 15.41
C LEU A 20 29.30 38.11 14.11
N LYS A 21 29.71 38.76 13.03
CA LYS A 21 30.20 38.09 11.81
C LYS A 21 31.63 37.63 12.05
N THR A 22 31.98 36.39 11.73
CA THR A 22 33.35 36.05 11.43
C THR A 22 33.40 35.17 10.17
N ARG A 23 33.85 35.76 9.09
CA ARG A 23 34.36 35.12 7.89
C ARG A 23 35.70 34.48 8.19
N MET A 24 35.94 33.23 7.82
CA MET A 24 37.28 32.72 7.58
C MET A 24 37.44 32.33 6.12
N GLN A 25 38.35 33.03 5.47
CA GLN A 25 38.92 32.73 4.15
C GLN A 25 39.97 31.63 4.30
N LEU A 26 39.91 30.65 3.39
CA LEU A 26 41.02 29.75 3.13
C LEU A 26 42.00 30.42 2.18
N GLN A 27 43.24 30.53 2.60
CA GLN A 27 44.41 30.77 1.72
C GLN A 27 45.26 29.51 1.71
N CYS A 28 45.46 28.95 0.53
CA CYS A 28 46.52 27.99 0.23
C CYS A 28 47.82 28.72 -0.07
N LEU A 29 48.95 28.21 0.44
CA LEU A 29 50.25 28.22 -0.25
C LEU A 29 51.20 27.21 0.37
N PRO A 30 52.15 26.61 -0.41
CA PRO A 30 52.97 25.49 -0.01
C PRO A 30 54.38 25.92 0.37
N GLN A 31 55.02 25.16 1.28
CA GLN A 31 56.48 25.15 1.32
C GLN A 31 57.02 23.81 1.81
N THR A 32 57.90 23.27 1.01
CA THR A 32 58.83 22.17 1.23
C THR A 32 59.97 22.60 2.20
N PHE A 33 60.44 21.67 2.97
CA PHE A 33 61.84 21.38 3.32
C PHE A 33 61.97 20.59 4.62
N GLY A 34 62.60 19.43 4.59
CA GLY A 34 63.90 19.19 5.21
C GLY A 34 63.84 18.12 6.33
N ILE A 35 64.45 17.01 6.05
CA ILE A 35 64.74 15.87 6.93
C ILE A 35 65.62 16.32 8.09
N ASN A 36 65.32 15.88 9.32
CA ASN A 36 66.35 15.37 10.24
C ASN A 36 65.77 14.51 11.35
N THR A 37 66.37 13.38 11.52
CA THR A 37 66.19 12.35 12.52
C THR A 37 66.65 12.81 13.89
N THR A 38 65.92 12.53 14.97
CA THR A 38 66.32 11.79 16.17
C THR A 38 65.39 12.03 17.36
N ASN A 39 65.22 10.94 18.10
CA ASN A 39 64.74 10.80 19.46
C ASN A 39 63.23 10.58 19.75
N ILE A 40 63.01 9.32 20.08
CA ILE A 40 61.87 8.65 20.68
C ILE A 40 61.53 9.26 22.04
N THR A 41 60.28 9.68 22.24
CA THR A 41 59.61 9.61 23.54
C THR A 41 58.15 9.28 23.32
N THR A 42 57.74 8.14 23.85
CA THR A 42 56.39 7.59 23.85
C THR A 42 55.44 8.52 24.59
N SER A 43 54.52 9.15 23.85
CA SER A 43 53.33 9.78 24.42
C SER A 43 52.13 9.10 23.81
N THR A 44 51.40 8.35 24.65
CA THR A 44 50.16 7.65 24.27
C THR A 44 49.06 8.68 23.99
N ILE A 45 48.82 8.95 22.72
CA ILE A 45 47.67 9.76 22.31
C ILE A 45 46.46 8.82 22.19
N TYR A 46 45.49 8.97 23.08
CA TYR A 46 44.17 8.38 22.97
C TYR A 46 43.43 9.05 21.81
N LEU A 47 43.49 8.47 20.62
CA LEU A 47 42.57 8.77 19.52
C LEU A 47 41.22 8.13 19.85
N ARG A 48 40.26 8.96 20.24
CA ARG A 48 38.84 8.57 20.20
C ARG A 48 38.51 8.16 18.76
N LYS A 49 38.40 6.86 18.50
CA LYS A 49 37.78 6.32 17.27
C LYS A 49 36.32 6.68 17.28
N THR A 50 35.94 7.75 16.64
CA THR A 50 34.59 7.90 16.11
C THR A 50 34.41 6.83 15.04
N ARG A 51 33.72 5.76 15.37
CA ARG A 51 33.23 4.79 14.38
C ARG A 51 32.23 5.54 13.48
N ILE A 52 32.67 5.89 12.29
CA ILE A 52 31.75 6.14 11.18
C ILE A 52 31.18 4.75 10.85
N SER A 53 29.93 4.50 11.24
CA SER A 53 29.23 3.27 10.83
C SER A 53 28.97 3.39 9.33
N VAL A 54 29.70 2.63 8.54
CA VAL A 54 29.36 2.38 7.15
C VAL A 54 28.06 1.56 7.17
N PRO A 55 27.03 1.91 6.37
CA PRO A 55 25.80 1.13 6.32
C PRO A 55 26.12 -0.29 5.84
N THR A 56 25.75 -1.27 6.65
CA THR A 56 26.12 -2.68 6.42
C THR A 56 24.85 -3.52 6.21
N ALA A 57 24.10 -3.26 5.14
CA ALA A 57 23.19 -4.29 4.65
C ALA A 57 24.04 -5.44 4.06
N ILE A 58 23.81 -6.64 4.55
CA ILE A 58 24.52 -7.85 4.09
C ILE A 58 23.77 -8.38 2.88
N TYR A 59 24.40 -8.34 1.70
CA TYR A 59 23.92 -9.02 0.50
C TYR A 59 24.40 -10.47 0.52
N VAL A 60 23.47 -11.43 0.35
CA VAL A 60 23.80 -12.86 0.23
C VAL A 60 23.79 -13.22 -1.26
N GLU A 61 24.95 -13.61 -1.80
CA GLU A 61 25.15 -13.93 -3.21
C GLU A 61 24.46 -15.22 -3.68
N ALA A 62 24.41 -15.39 -4.99
CA ALA A 62 23.57 -16.31 -5.77
C ALA A 62 23.63 -17.81 -5.46
N GLU A 63 24.61 -18.31 -4.70
CA GLU A 63 24.67 -19.76 -4.35
C GLU A 63 23.52 -20.21 -3.41
N ALA A 64 22.90 -19.26 -2.68
CA ALA A 64 21.71 -19.53 -1.87
C ALA A 64 20.42 -19.68 -2.73
N GLN A 65 20.43 -19.24 -3.99
CA GLN A 65 19.25 -19.23 -4.86
C GLN A 65 18.80 -20.62 -5.31
N ALA A 66 19.69 -21.60 -5.39
CA ALA A 66 19.33 -22.96 -5.81
C ALA A 66 18.48 -23.73 -4.77
N VAL A 67 18.54 -23.35 -3.50
CA VAL A 67 17.83 -24.01 -2.39
C VAL A 67 16.45 -23.39 -2.12
N LEU A 68 16.18 -22.17 -2.64
CA LEU A 68 15.02 -21.36 -2.30
C LEU A 68 13.77 -21.59 -3.17
N LYS A 69 13.82 -22.52 -4.15
CA LYS A 69 12.72 -22.72 -5.13
C LYS A 69 11.53 -23.55 -4.63
N GLN A 70 11.39 -23.85 -3.35
CA GLN A 70 10.20 -24.54 -2.85
C GLN A 70 9.13 -23.53 -2.41
N PRO A 71 7.87 -23.69 -2.87
CA PRO A 71 6.78 -22.84 -2.41
C PRO A 71 6.51 -23.07 -0.92
N VAL A 72 6.44 -22.00 -0.15
CA VAL A 72 6.16 -22.00 1.30
C VAL A 72 4.69 -22.34 1.59
N ALA A 73 3.80 -22.24 0.60
CA ALA A 73 2.40 -22.59 0.76
C ALA A 73 2.20 -24.12 0.79
N PRO A 74 1.37 -24.63 1.73
CA PRO A 74 1.03 -26.06 1.74
C PRO A 74 0.44 -26.49 0.39
N ALA A 75 0.98 -27.56 -0.20
CA ALA A 75 0.62 -28.03 -1.55
C ALA A 75 -0.85 -28.44 -1.73
N HIS A 76 -1.62 -28.50 -0.64
CA HIS A 76 -3.03 -28.93 -0.62
C HIS A 76 -4.04 -27.76 -0.64
N LEU A 77 -3.60 -26.50 -0.51
CA LEU A 77 -4.53 -25.36 -0.50
C LEU A 77 -5.05 -25.06 -1.92
N LEU A 78 -6.35 -24.75 -2.00
CA LEU A 78 -7.01 -24.36 -3.24
C LEU A 78 -6.40 -23.05 -3.78
N LYS A 79 -5.98 -23.02 -5.04
CA LYS A 79 -5.52 -21.81 -5.72
C LYS A 79 -6.70 -21.06 -6.31
N CYS A 80 -6.81 -19.77 -6.01
CA CYS A 80 -7.88 -18.92 -6.49
C CYS A 80 -7.31 -17.61 -7.07
N SER A 81 -8.02 -17.08 -8.08
CA SER A 81 -7.81 -15.70 -8.51
C SER A 81 -8.60 -14.74 -7.62
N SER A 82 -8.03 -13.57 -7.33
CA SER A 82 -8.74 -12.50 -6.61
C SER A 82 -10.02 -12.05 -7.32
N GLU A 83 -10.08 -12.21 -8.65
CA GLU A 83 -11.24 -11.86 -9.47
C GLU A 83 -12.43 -12.83 -9.31
N SER A 84 -12.20 -14.04 -8.76
CA SER A 84 -13.24 -15.06 -8.59
C SER A 84 -14.29 -14.69 -7.55
N LEU A 85 -14.02 -13.73 -6.67
CA LEU A 85 -14.98 -13.19 -5.71
C LEU A 85 -14.95 -11.67 -5.72
N GLN A 86 -15.95 -11.06 -6.32
CA GLN A 86 -16.17 -9.62 -6.33
C GLN A 86 -17.63 -9.30 -6.01
N TYR A 87 -17.88 -8.18 -5.35
CA TYR A 87 -19.22 -7.69 -5.05
C TYR A 87 -19.25 -6.16 -4.99
N GLU A 88 -20.45 -5.61 -4.90
CA GLU A 88 -20.66 -4.16 -4.92
C GLU A 88 -19.88 -3.43 -3.82
N ALA A 89 -19.43 -2.23 -4.13
CA ALA A 89 -18.71 -1.41 -3.18
C ALA A 89 -19.56 -1.11 -1.93
N GLY A 90 -19.02 -1.42 -0.76
CA GLY A 90 -19.68 -1.22 0.53
C GLY A 90 -20.60 -2.36 0.98
N LYS A 91 -20.94 -3.31 0.12
CA LYS A 91 -21.65 -4.53 0.52
C LYS A 91 -20.75 -5.36 1.44
N VAL A 92 -21.29 -5.85 2.54
CA VAL A 92 -20.66 -6.88 3.35
C VAL A 92 -20.87 -8.24 2.67
N GLY A 93 -19.79 -8.85 2.23
CA GLY A 93 -19.78 -10.19 1.63
C GLY A 93 -18.92 -11.14 2.43
N ALA A 94 -18.70 -12.36 1.94
CA ALA A 94 -17.90 -13.39 2.58
C ALA A 94 -18.26 -13.55 4.08
N VAL A 95 -19.57 -13.57 4.38
CA VAL A 95 -20.06 -13.78 5.76
C VAL A 95 -19.71 -15.21 6.15
N PRO A 96 -18.98 -15.41 7.26
CA PRO A 96 -18.54 -16.73 7.68
C PRO A 96 -19.67 -17.61 8.20
N ASP A 97 -19.42 -18.91 8.29
CA ASP A 97 -20.34 -19.92 8.85
C ASP A 97 -20.39 -19.92 10.39
N HIS A 98 -19.60 -19.07 11.04
CA HIS A 98 -19.46 -18.95 12.49
C HIS A 98 -19.10 -20.26 13.21
N ARG A 99 -18.44 -21.20 12.51
CA ARG A 99 -17.99 -22.44 13.10
C ARG A 99 -16.94 -22.17 14.19
N VAL A 100 -17.16 -22.80 15.33
CA VAL A 100 -16.22 -22.80 16.44
C VAL A 100 -15.36 -24.07 16.33
N ASP A 101 -14.07 -23.88 16.14
CA ASP A 101 -13.09 -24.98 16.12
C ASP A 101 -12.14 -24.84 17.31
N ASP A 102 -11.62 -25.95 17.79
CA ASP A 102 -10.56 -25.94 18.79
C ASP A 102 -9.30 -25.25 18.24
N GLY A 103 -8.72 -24.38 19.05
CA GLY A 103 -7.50 -23.64 18.73
C GLY A 103 -6.46 -23.72 19.84
N PRO A 104 -5.24 -23.23 19.61
CA PRO A 104 -4.15 -23.27 20.58
C PRO A 104 -4.43 -22.46 21.85
N VAL A 105 -5.35 -21.49 21.76
CA VAL A 105 -5.74 -20.60 22.87
C VAL A 105 -7.26 -20.48 22.88
N SER A 106 -7.86 -20.66 24.04
CA SER A 106 -9.30 -20.56 24.22
C SER A 106 -9.80 -19.12 24.09
N ALA A 107 -11.09 -18.95 23.78
CA ALA A 107 -11.70 -17.63 23.64
C ALA A 107 -11.55 -16.75 24.89
N MET A 108 -11.73 -17.32 26.10
CA MET A 108 -11.58 -16.59 27.36
C MET A 108 -10.12 -16.25 27.66
N GLU A 109 -9.20 -17.14 27.29
CA GLU A 109 -7.78 -16.91 27.46
C GLU A 109 -7.26 -15.79 26.56
N TYR A 110 -7.80 -15.64 25.33
CA TYR A 110 -7.53 -14.45 24.50
C TYR A 110 -7.92 -13.16 25.22
N VAL A 111 -9.14 -13.10 25.79
CA VAL A 111 -9.61 -11.90 26.49
C VAL A 111 -8.72 -11.55 27.69
N THR A 112 -8.43 -12.54 28.54
CA THR A 112 -7.60 -12.33 29.75
C THR A 112 -6.16 -11.95 29.41
N SER A 113 -5.60 -12.55 28.37
CA SER A 113 -4.26 -12.26 27.89
C SER A 113 -4.15 -10.89 27.23
N ILE A 114 -5.18 -10.42 26.54
CA ILE A 114 -5.24 -9.05 25.98
C ILE A 114 -5.22 -8.01 27.10
N PHE A 115 -5.94 -8.24 28.22
CA PHE A 115 -5.88 -7.35 29.39
C PHE A 115 -4.50 -7.30 30.03
N SER A 116 -3.74 -8.38 30.02
CA SER A 116 -2.41 -8.48 30.63
C SER A 116 -1.26 -8.31 29.64
N ALA A 117 -1.55 -7.95 28.37
CA ALA A 117 -0.54 -7.79 27.32
C ALA A 117 0.48 -6.68 27.66
N LYS A 118 1.76 -6.97 27.41
CA LYS A 118 2.89 -6.08 27.74
C LYS A 118 3.13 -4.96 26.74
N VAL A 119 2.19 -4.71 25.82
CA VAL A 119 2.39 -3.78 24.67
C VAL A 119 2.77 -2.37 25.10
N TYR A 120 2.28 -1.92 26.25
CA TYR A 120 2.44 -0.52 26.73
C TYR A 120 3.86 -0.18 27.23
N ASP A 121 4.75 -1.14 27.28
CA ASP A 121 6.18 -0.86 27.52
C ASP A 121 6.82 -0.11 26.34
N VAL A 122 6.25 -0.20 25.12
CA VAL A 122 6.74 0.43 23.91
C VAL A 122 5.67 1.11 23.08
N ALA A 123 4.45 0.58 23.06
CA ALA A 123 3.32 1.17 22.34
C ALA A 123 2.60 2.19 23.22
N ILE A 124 1.97 3.17 22.58
CA ILE A 124 1.10 4.11 23.28
C ILE A 124 -0.37 3.70 23.13
N GLU A 125 -1.19 4.04 24.11
CA GLU A 125 -2.64 4.04 23.94
C GLU A 125 -2.99 5.16 22.96
N THR A 126 -3.35 4.79 21.72
CA THR A 126 -3.62 5.78 20.68
C THR A 126 -5.00 6.39 20.84
N PRO A 127 -5.21 7.66 20.46
CA PRO A 127 -6.51 8.30 20.59
C PRO A 127 -7.54 7.71 19.62
N LEU A 128 -8.80 7.75 20.04
CA LEU A 128 -9.98 7.58 19.19
C LEU A 128 -10.52 8.98 18.85
N GLU A 129 -10.22 9.47 17.64
CA GLU A 129 -10.53 10.83 17.19
C GLU A 129 -11.80 10.86 16.33
N LYS A 130 -12.67 11.84 16.54
CA LYS A 130 -13.84 12.05 15.68
C LYS A 130 -13.41 12.72 14.37
N ALA A 131 -13.72 12.08 13.24
CA ALA A 131 -13.54 12.65 11.92
C ALA A 131 -14.75 13.53 11.56
N ASN A 132 -14.63 14.84 11.78
CA ASN A 132 -15.77 15.75 11.69
C ASN A 132 -16.29 15.92 10.26
N LYS A 133 -15.38 16.07 9.27
CA LYS A 133 -15.76 16.23 7.86
C LYS A 133 -16.38 14.96 7.30
N LEU A 134 -15.80 13.79 7.60
CA LEU A 134 -16.34 12.49 7.24
C LEU A 134 -17.70 12.26 7.91
N SER A 135 -17.83 12.58 9.19
CA SER A 135 -19.09 12.47 9.92
C SER A 135 -20.20 13.31 9.29
N GLN A 136 -19.91 14.57 8.96
CA GLN A 136 -20.88 15.46 8.32
C GLN A 136 -21.26 14.97 6.92
N ARG A 137 -20.29 14.54 6.12
CA ARG A 137 -20.51 14.06 4.74
C ARG A 137 -21.37 12.80 4.69
N LEU A 138 -21.19 11.89 5.64
CA LEU A 138 -21.87 10.60 5.68
C LEU A 138 -23.14 10.59 6.52
N GLY A 139 -23.33 11.57 7.41
CA GLY A 139 -24.45 11.62 8.35
C GLY A 139 -24.34 10.57 9.47
N VAL A 140 -23.11 10.23 9.90
CA VAL A 140 -22.81 9.27 10.96
C VAL A 140 -21.81 9.86 11.95
N HIS A 141 -21.56 9.21 13.07
CA HIS A 141 -20.45 9.54 13.96
C HIS A 141 -19.24 8.68 13.59
N PHE A 142 -18.36 9.23 12.75
CA PHE A 142 -17.19 8.54 12.23
C PHE A 142 -15.99 8.78 13.14
N TRP A 143 -15.40 7.70 13.65
CA TRP A 143 -14.26 7.72 14.56
C TRP A 143 -13.04 7.04 13.93
N LEU A 144 -11.86 7.61 14.20
CA LEU A 144 -10.57 7.12 13.73
C LEU A 144 -9.74 6.60 14.88
N LYS A 145 -9.40 5.32 14.90
CA LYS A 145 -8.41 4.76 15.80
C LYS A 145 -7.02 4.97 15.22
N ARG A 146 -6.22 5.83 15.86
CA ARG A 146 -5.01 6.43 15.28
C ARG A 146 -3.74 5.61 15.53
N GLU A 147 -3.65 4.38 15.00
CA GLU A 147 -2.44 3.56 15.10
C GLU A 147 -1.24 4.15 14.33
N THR A 148 -1.47 5.14 13.49
CA THR A 148 -0.45 5.96 12.83
C THR A 148 0.41 6.78 13.78
N LEU A 149 -0.02 6.97 15.02
CA LEU A 149 0.72 7.72 16.05
C LEU A 149 1.64 6.85 16.90
N GLN A 150 1.71 5.55 16.65
CA GLN A 150 2.67 4.67 17.28
C GLN A 150 4.11 5.09 16.95
N PRO A 151 5.11 4.77 17.80
CA PRO A 151 6.52 5.15 17.58
C PRO A 151 7.11 4.71 16.23
N VAL A 152 6.55 3.64 15.63
CA VAL A 152 6.91 3.15 14.27
C VAL A 152 5.80 3.37 13.26
N PHE A 153 4.90 4.32 13.51
CA PHE A 153 3.81 4.74 12.65
C PHE A 153 2.85 3.61 12.22
N SER A 154 2.75 2.52 12.98
CA SER A 154 1.81 1.42 12.73
C SER A 154 1.55 0.56 13.96
N PHE A 155 0.40 -0.14 13.95
CA PHE A 155 -0.03 -1.05 15.01
C PHE A 155 0.90 -2.26 15.21
N LYS A 156 1.74 -2.59 14.23
CA LYS A 156 2.57 -3.81 14.23
C LYS A 156 3.48 -3.93 15.44
N ILE A 157 3.87 -2.83 16.04
CA ILE A 157 4.68 -2.79 17.26
C ILE A 157 4.02 -3.55 18.42
N ARG A 158 2.69 -3.52 18.54
CA ARG A 158 1.94 -4.16 19.61
C ARG A 158 2.15 -5.68 19.64
N GLY A 159 1.85 -6.34 18.52
CA GLY A 159 2.00 -7.80 18.41
C GLY A 159 3.46 -8.26 18.41
N ALA A 160 4.34 -7.53 17.73
CA ALA A 160 5.78 -7.83 17.73
C ALA A 160 6.35 -7.77 19.14
N TYR A 161 6.08 -6.69 19.87
CA TYR A 161 6.59 -6.54 21.24
C TYR A 161 5.97 -7.55 22.20
N ASN A 162 4.64 -7.75 22.15
CA ASN A 162 3.99 -8.69 23.06
C ASN A 162 4.54 -10.11 22.94
N MET A 163 4.72 -10.60 21.70
CA MET A 163 5.33 -11.90 21.47
C MET A 163 6.76 -11.95 22.01
N MET A 164 7.60 -10.96 21.66
CA MET A 164 9.00 -10.95 22.04
C MET A 164 9.18 -10.81 23.56
N ALA A 165 8.36 -10.01 24.24
CA ALA A 165 8.41 -9.82 25.70
C ALA A 165 7.93 -11.06 26.48
N ASN A 166 7.23 -12.00 25.84
CA ASN A 166 6.83 -13.28 26.42
C ASN A 166 7.86 -14.39 26.18
N LEU A 167 8.89 -14.15 25.36
CA LEU A 167 9.93 -15.15 25.12
C LEU A 167 10.76 -15.41 26.39
N PRO A 168 11.14 -16.68 26.65
CA PRO A 168 12.10 -17.01 27.68
C PRO A 168 13.43 -16.27 27.48
N LYS A 169 14.08 -15.85 28.57
CA LYS A 169 15.34 -15.10 28.53
C LYS A 169 16.40 -15.74 27.64
N LYS A 170 16.53 -17.08 27.67
CA LYS A 170 17.48 -17.81 26.81
C LYS A 170 17.19 -17.66 25.31
N GLN A 171 15.91 -17.50 24.92
CA GLN A 171 15.55 -17.26 23.52
C GLN A 171 15.86 -15.81 23.12
N LEU A 172 15.58 -14.85 23.99
CA LEU A 172 15.96 -13.44 23.75
C LEU A 172 17.48 -13.27 23.61
N GLU A 173 18.27 -13.97 24.43
CA GLU A 173 19.75 -13.94 24.35
C GLU A 173 20.29 -14.48 23.02
N ARG A 174 19.61 -15.47 22.42
CA ARG A 174 19.93 -15.96 21.07
C ARG A 174 19.51 -15.00 19.96
N GLY A 175 18.56 -14.11 20.26
CA GLY A 175 18.01 -13.14 19.34
C GLY A 175 16.82 -13.64 18.55
N VAL A 176 16.26 -12.75 17.75
CA VAL A 176 15.08 -13.00 16.92
C VAL A 176 15.39 -12.80 15.46
N ILE A 177 14.53 -13.33 14.60
CA ILE A 177 14.60 -13.15 13.15
C ILE A 177 13.17 -13.01 12.60
N CYS A 178 12.98 -12.16 11.57
CA CYS A 178 11.73 -12.11 10.82
C CYS A 178 11.97 -11.81 9.34
N SER A 179 10.97 -12.06 8.50
CA SER A 179 10.94 -11.60 7.11
C SER A 179 9.89 -10.51 6.97
N SER A 180 10.30 -9.30 6.62
CA SER A 180 9.40 -8.19 6.30
C SER A 180 10.17 -6.99 5.78
N ALA A 181 9.63 -6.31 4.76
CA ALA A 181 10.16 -5.05 4.23
C ALA A 181 9.36 -3.81 4.67
N GLY A 182 8.44 -3.95 5.64
CA GLY A 182 7.51 -2.89 6.01
C GLY A 182 7.33 -2.71 7.52
N ASN A 183 6.08 -2.52 7.93
CA ASN A 183 5.68 -2.18 9.30
C ASN A 183 6.12 -3.21 10.35
N HIS A 184 6.06 -4.49 10.00
CA HIS A 184 6.47 -5.56 10.92
C HIS A 184 7.97 -5.53 11.20
N ALA A 185 8.79 -5.29 10.18
CA ALA A 185 10.24 -5.14 10.33
C ALA A 185 10.60 -4.05 11.33
N GLN A 186 9.97 -2.87 11.22
CA GLN A 186 10.18 -1.76 12.14
C GLN A 186 9.68 -2.09 13.55
N GLY A 187 8.52 -2.78 13.65
CA GLY A 187 7.99 -3.25 14.93
C GLY A 187 8.94 -4.21 15.65
N VAL A 188 9.50 -5.21 14.95
CA VAL A 188 10.46 -6.17 15.51
C VAL A 188 11.77 -5.46 15.88
N ALA A 189 12.30 -4.59 15.00
CA ALA A 189 13.54 -3.87 15.26
C ALA A 189 13.45 -2.99 16.51
N LEU A 190 12.39 -2.19 16.67
CA LEU A 190 12.19 -1.36 17.85
C LEU A 190 11.98 -2.22 19.11
N SER A 191 11.22 -3.31 19.00
CA SER A 191 11.00 -4.26 20.11
C SER A 191 12.31 -4.88 20.59
N ALA A 192 13.16 -5.31 19.66
CA ALA A 192 14.47 -5.88 19.96
C ALA A 192 15.38 -4.87 20.67
N ASN A 193 15.41 -3.64 20.17
CA ASN A 193 16.17 -2.55 20.79
C ASN A 193 15.72 -2.32 22.25
N ARG A 194 14.41 -2.30 22.50
CA ARG A 194 13.84 -2.10 23.85
C ARG A 194 14.11 -3.28 24.80
N LEU A 195 14.09 -4.50 24.28
CA LEU A 195 14.34 -5.71 25.07
C LEU A 195 15.84 -6.03 25.20
N GLY A 196 16.71 -5.28 24.52
CA GLY A 196 18.16 -5.49 24.53
C GLY A 196 18.57 -6.81 23.84
N CYS A 197 17.79 -7.29 22.85
CA CYS A 197 18.11 -8.49 22.10
C CYS A 197 18.53 -8.16 20.65
N ASN A 198 19.25 -9.08 20.00
CA ASN A 198 19.63 -8.95 18.61
C ASN A 198 18.48 -9.33 17.69
N ALA A 199 18.22 -8.54 16.65
CA ALA A 199 17.24 -8.84 15.62
C ALA A 199 17.89 -8.89 14.24
N VAL A 200 17.57 -9.92 13.47
CA VAL A 200 17.89 -10.07 12.05
C VAL A 200 16.60 -9.92 11.25
N ILE A 201 16.59 -8.98 10.31
CA ILE A 201 15.44 -8.71 9.46
C ILE A 201 15.82 -9.07 8.02
N VAL A 202 15.12 -10.05 7.48
CA VAL A 202 15.35 -10.54 6.12
C VAL A 202 14.38 -9.87 5.16
N MET A 203 14.90 -9.35 4.06
CA MET A 203 14.12 -8.64 3.04
C MET A 203 14.54 -9.09 1.63
N PRO A 204 13.65 -9.05 0.64
CA PRO A 204 14.05 -9.21 -0.76
C PRO A 204 15.10 -8.18 -1.18
N VAL A 205 15.99 -8.54 -2.11
CA VAL A 205 16.99 -7.62 -2.69
C VAL A 205 16.36 -6.45 -3.45
N THR A 206 15.09 -6.60 -3.83
CA THR A 206 14.27 -5.57 -4.49
C THR A 206 13.74 -4.51 -3.54
N THR A 207 13.96 -4.66 -2.22
CA THR A 207 13.43 -3.71 -1.22
C THR A 207 14.10 -2.34 -1.36
N PRO A 208 13.31 -1.25 -1.49
CA PRO A 208 13.85 0.10 -1.57
C PRO A 208 14.74 0.48 -0.39
N GLU A 209 15.83 1.18 -0.68
CA GLU A 209 16.85 1.57 0.31
C GLU A 209 16.26 2.32 1.52
N ILE A 210 15.28 3.18 1.29
CA ILE A 210 14.63 3.95 2.36
C ILE A 210 13.98 3.03 3.42
N LYS A 211 13.44 1.87 3.01
CA LYS A 211 12.78 0.90 3.90
C LYS A 211 13.78 0.15 4.76
N TRP A 212 14.83 -0.44 4.16
CA TRP A 212 15.79 -1.22 4.94
C TRP A 212 16.68 -0.32 5.82
N ARG A 213 17.02 0.90 5.38
CA ARG A 213 17.73 1.87 6.24
C ARG A 213 16.90 2.34 7.44
N ALA A 214 15.57 2.44 7.30
CA ALA A 214 14.71 2.76 8.45
C ALA A 214 14.83 1.70 9.55
N VAL A 215 14.93 0.42 9.16
CA VAL A 215 15.08 -0.71 10.09
C VAL A 215 16.48 -0.74 10.73
N GLU A 216 17.53 -0.50 9.96
CA GLU A 216 18.90 -0.40 10.52
C GLU A 216 19.04 0.72 11.56
N ARG A 217 18.39 1.88 11.33
CA ARG A 217 18.38 2.99 12.31
C ARG A 217 17.72 2.60 13.63
N LEU A 218 16.85 1.62 13.64
CA LEU A 218 16.24 1.06 14.85
C LEU A 218 17.14 0.03 15.55
N GLY A 219 18.31 -0.29 14.98
CA GLY A 219 19.35 -1.12 15.59
C GLY A 219 19.31 -2.60 15.17
N ALA A 220 18.48 -3.00 14.21
CA ALA A 220 18.46 -4.36 13.69
C ALA A 220 19.49 -4.57 12.57
N THR A 221 19.92 -5.83 12.39
CA THR A 221 20.73 -6.26 11.25
C THR A 221 19.81 -6.59 10.08
N VAL A 222 20.05 -6.00 8.91
CA VAL A 222 19.29 -6.27 7.70
C VAL A 222 20.05 -7.23 6.78
N VAL A 223 19.37 -8.26 6.30
CA VAL A 223 19.87 -9.22 5.32
C VAL A 223 19.01 -9.15 4.07
N LEU A 224 19.63 -8.85 2.93
CA LEU A 224 18.96 -8.78 1.64
C LEU A 224 19.20 -10.08 0.87
N VAL A 225 18.12 -10.86 0.61
CA VAL A 225 18.21 -12.17 -0.03
C VAL A 225 16.91 -12.52 -0.76
N GLY A 226 17.06 -13.15 -1.94
CA GLY A 226 15.93 -13.54 -2.79
C GLY A 226 15.29 -12.38 -3.53
N ASP A 227 14.51 -12.69 -4.54
CA ASP A 227 13.79 -11.71 -5.38
C ASP A 227 12.34 -11.47 -4.89
N SER A 228 11.81 -12.36 -4.04
CA SER A 228 10.44 -12.35 -3.55
C SER A 228 10.36 -12.40 -2.02
N TYR A 229 9.19 -12.01 -1.48
CA TYR A 229 8.88 -12.18 -0.06
C TYR A 229 8.98 -13.65 0.38
N ASP A 230 8.44 -14.57 -0.44
CA ASP A 230 8.41 -16.00 -0.13
C ASP A 230 9.83 -16.57 0.02
N GLU A 231 10.77 -16.15 -0.83
CA GLU A 231 12.19 -16.55 -0.74
C GLU A 231 12.88 -15.98 0.49
N ALA A 232 12.65 -14.70 0.77
CA ALA A 232 13.19 -14.04 1.97
C ALA A 232 12.66 -14.70 3.25
N GLU A 233 11.38 -15.08 3.29
CA GLU A 233 10.76 -15.77 4.43
C GLU A 233 11.32 -17.18 4.61
N ALA A 234 11.46 -17.94 3.52
CA ALA A 234 12.06 -19.27 3.57
C ALA A 234 13.50 -19.22 4.12
N TYR A 235 14.29 -18.23 3.67
CA TYR A 235 15.63 -17.99 4.20
C TYR A 235 15.60 -17.65 5.70
N ALA A 236 14.71 -16.74 6.12
CA ALA A 236 14.59 -16.34 7.52
C ALA A 236 14.22 -17.53 8.43
N ILE A 237 13.28 -18.37 8.01
CA ILE A 237 12.86 -19.57 8.76
C ILE A 237 14.02 -20.58 8.86
N LYS A 238 14.74 -20.82 7.75
CA LYS A 238 15.89 -21.73 7.73
C LYS A 238 17.00 -21.24 8.65
N THR A 239 17.46 -20.00 8.47
CA THR A 239 18.54 -19.39 9.24
C THR A 239 18.16 -19.28 10.72
N GLY A 240 16.90 -18.96 11.03
CA GLY A 240 16.40 -18.96 12.40
C GLY A 240 16.57 -20.30 13.10
N LYS A 241 16.26 -21.40 12.41
CA LYS A 241 16.48 -22.76 12.94
C LYS A 241 17.97 -23.11 13.12
N GLU A 242 18.80 -22.77 12.15
CA GLU A 242 20.25 -23.03 12.16
C GLU A 242 20.97 -22.24 13.26
N GLU A 243 20.61 -20.96 13.46
CA GLU A 243 21.21 -20.10 14.49
C GLU A 243 20.50 -20.18 15.85
N GLY A 244 19.39 -20.91 15.95
CA GLY A 244 18.58 -21.01 17.16
C GLY A 244 17.87 -19.71 17.55
N ARG A 245 17.62 -18.81 16.58
CA ARG A 245 16.83 -17.59 16.74
C ARG A 245 15.35 -17.88 16.71
N THR A 246 14.58 -17.10 17.46
CA THR A 246 13.10 -17.22 17.39
C THR A 246 12.59 -16.43 16.20
N PHE A 247 11.85 -17.11 15.30
CA PHE A 247 11.14 -16.44 14.22
C PHE A 247 9.93 -15.67 14.76
N VAL A 248 9.81 -14.39 14.42
CA VAL A 248 8.68 -13.54 14.83
C VAL A 248 7.75 -13.34 13.63
N PRO A 249 6.61 -14.06 13.56
CA PRO A 249 5.69 -13.98 12.44
C PRO A 249 4.92 -12.65 12.41
N PRO A 250 4.53 -12.16 11.22
CA PRO A 250 3.88 -10.87 11.09
C PRO A 250 2.42 -10.81 11.54
N PHE A 251 1.75 -11.97 11.74
CA PHE A 251 0.32 -12.04 12.08
C PHE A 251 -0.12 -13.36 12.74
N ASP A 252 0.40 -14.53 12.32
CA ASP A 252 -0.15 -15.83 12.70
C ASP A 252 0.57 -16.44 13.90
N HIS A 253 0.30 -15.89 15.06
CA HIS A 253 0.77 -16.38 16.34
C HIS A 253 -0.12 -15.86 17.48
N PRO A 254 -0.53 -16.67 18.46
CA PRO A 254 -1.38 -16.24 19.57
C PRO A 254 -0.88 -14.98 20.27
N ASP A 255 0.39 -14.89 20.64
CA ASP A 255 0.95 -13.69 21.29
C ASP A 255 0.91 -12.44 20.40
N VAL A 256 1.06 -12.60 19.08
CA VAL A 256 0.92 -11.49 18.13
C VAL A 256 -0.54 -11.04 18.09
N ILE A 257 -1.49 -11.98 17.96
CA ILE A 257 -2.93 -11.71 17.95
C ILE A 257 -3.35 -11.03 19.26
N ILE A 258 -2.88 -11.50 20.41
CA ILE A 258 -3.12 -10.90 21.72
C ILE A 258 -2.64 -9.45 21.76
N GLY A 259 -1.41 -9.18 21.31
CA GLY A 259 -0.89 -7.82 21.25
C GLY A 259 -1.76 -6.89 20.39
N GLN A 260 -2.23 -7.37 19.23
CA GLN A 260 -3.13 -6.61 18.34
C GLN A 260 -4.52 -6.39 18.95
N GLY A 261 -5.00 -7.34 19.75
CA GLY A 261 -6.29 -7.24 20.45
C GLY A 261 -6.41 -6.05 21.38
N THR A 262 -5.29 -5.52 21.87
CA THR A 262 -5.27 -4.28 22.69
C THR A 262 -5.87 -3.08 21.96
N VAL A 263 -5.84 -3.05 20.61
CA VAL A 263 -6.53 -2.01 19.82
C VAL A 263 -8.04 -2.09 20.03
N GLY A 264 -8.62 -3.29 20.01
CA GLY A 264 -10.05 -3.50 20.31
C GLY A 264 -10.43 -3.12 21.74
N MET A 265 -9.57 -3.46 22.69
CA MET A 265 -9.74 -3.09 24.10
C MET A 265 -9.76 -1.55 24.27
N GLU A 266 -8.83 -0.85 23.64
CA GLU A 266 -8.78 0.62 23.70
C GLU A 266 -10.01 1.26 23.05
N ILE A 267 -10.48 0.75 21.90
CA ILE A 267 -11.68 1.25 21.22
C ILE A 267 -12.90 1.14 22.15
N VAL A 268 -13.12 -0.03 22.78
CA VAL A 268 -14.24 -0.24 23.71
C VAL A 268 -14.19 0.71 24.89
N ARG A 269 -13.02 1.03 25.41
CA ARG A 269 -12.82 1.96 26.52
C ARG A 269 -13.01 3.43 26.12
N GLN A 270 -12.67 3.80 24.89
CA GLN A 270 -12.63 5.18 24.43
C GLN A 270 -13.93 5.63 23.75
N VAL A 271 -14.70 4.70 23.16
CA VAL A 271 -15.94 5.04 22.47
C VAL A 271 -17.01 5.51 23.46
N LYS A 272 -17.72 6.57 23.07
CA LYS A 272 -18.86 7.10 23.85
C LYS A 272 -20.16 6.74 23.14
N GLY A 273 -21.03 6.03 23.83
CA GLY A 273 -22.33 5.60 23.33
C GLY A 273 -22.30 4.27 22.57
N PRO A 274 -23.44 3.84 22.01
CA PRO A 274 -23.57 2.55 21.33
C PRO A 274 -22.71 2.53 20.06
N LEU A 275 -21.91 1.48 19.90
CA LEU A 275 -21.05 1.27 18.74
C LEU A 275 -21.74 0.35 17.73
N HIS A 276 -21.87 0.78 16.48
CA HIS A 276 -22.48 -0.01 15.42
C HIS A 276 -21.49 -1.00 14.78
N ALA A 277 -20.31 -0.51 14.38
CA ALA A 277 -19.33 -1.33 13.68
C ALA A 277 -17.89 -0.82 13.86
N ILE A 278 -16.92 -1.76 13.81
CA ILE A 278 -15.49 -1.49 13.70
C ILE A 278 -15.00 -2.04 12.38
N PHE A 279 -14.37 -1.18 11.57
CA PHE A 279 -13.75 -1.52 10.29
C PHE A 279 -12.26 -1.73 10.49
N VAL A 280 -11.76 -2.88 10.05
CA VAL A 280 -10.38 -3.32 10.29
C VAL A 280 -9.72 -3.71 8.98
N PRO A 281 -8.54 -3.16 8.62
CA PRO A 281 -7.82 -3.58 7.42
C PRO A 281 -7.31 -5.01 7.60
N VAL A 282 -7.46 -5.83 6.55
CA VAL A 282 -7.11 -7.25 6.59
C VAL A 282 -6.02 -7.56 5.56
N GLY A 283 -4.92 -8.15 6.05
CA GLY A 283 -3.94 -8.88 5.28
C GLY A 283 -3.93 -10.33 5.77
N GLY A 284 -2.91 -10.75 6.52
CA GLY A 284 -2.86 -12.07 7.14
C GLY A 284 -3.86 -12.33 8.29
N GLY A 285 -4.61 -11.31 8.72
CA GLY A 285 -5.71 -11.46 9.69
C GLY A 285 -5.35 -11.15 11.16
N GLY A 286 -4.08 -10.89 11.52
CA GLY A 286 -3.68 -10.75 12.93
C GLY A 286 -4.36 -9.62 13.69
N LEU A 287 -4.55 -8.44 13.06
CA LEU A 287 -5.22 -7.30 13.69
C LEU A 287 -6.71 -7.59 13.91
N ILE A 288 -7.40 -8.01 12.85
CA ILE A 288 -8.84 -8.25 12.94
C ILE A 288 -9.18 -9.40 13.86
N ALA A 289 -8.38 -10.47 13.85
CA ALA A 289 -8.54 -11.60 14.78
C ALA A 289 -8.42 -11.14 16.24
N GLY A 290 -7.39 -10.33 16.56
CA GLY A 290 -7.21 -9.80 17.90
C GLY A 290 -8.35 -8.86 18.33
N VAL A 291 -8.77 -7.93 17.45
CA VAL A 291 -9.89 -7.02 17.71
C VAL A 291 -11.19 -7.81 17.93
N ALA A 292 -11.47 -8.79 17.05
CA ALA A 292 -12.67 -9.61 17.14
C ALA A 292 -12.68 -10.47 18.40
N ALA A 293 -11.55 -11.12 18.75
CA ALA A 293 -11.42 -11.95 19.95
C ALA A 293 -11.76 -11.18 21.23
N PHE A 294 -11.44 -9.88 21.30
CA PHE A 294 -11.81 -9.05 22.42
C PHE A 294 -13.24 -8.50 22.32
N VAL A 295 -13.53 -7.79 21.24
CA VAL A 295 -14.77 -6.99 21.12
C VAL A 295 -16.00 -7.88 21.10
N LYS A 296 -16.00 -8.99 20.36
CA LYS A 296 -17.16 -9.91 20.30
C LYS A 296 -17.47 -10.63 21.60
N ARG A 297 -16.53 -10.67 22.54
CA ARG A 297 -16.76 -11.26 23.88
C ARG A 297 -17.25 -10.20 24.90
N VAL A 298 -16.95 -8.92 24.68
CA VAL A 298 -17.33 -7.83 25.58
C VAL A 298 -18.59 -7.11 25.08
N LEU A 299 -18.71 -6.90 23.78
CA LEU A 299 -19.83 -6.23 23.09
C LEU A 299 -20.22 -7.07 21.85
N PRO A 300 -20.92 -8.20 22.02
CA PRO A 300 -21.22 -9.14 20.93
C PRO A 300 -22.08 -8.56 19.81
N GLU A 301 -22.86 -7.50 20.10
CA GLU A 301 -23.70 -6.79 19.13
C GLU A 301 -22.91 -5.92 18.16
N VAL A 302 -21.66 -5.54 18.49
CA VAL A 302 -20.82 -4.70 17.64
C VAL A 302 -20.34 -5.51 16.43
N LYS A 303 -20.57 -4.98 15.24
CA LYS A 303 -20.11 -5.62 14.02
C LYS A 303 -18.61 -5.43 13.84
N ILE A 304 -17.89 -6.53 13.55
CA ILE A 304 -16.49 -6.52 13.18
C ILE A 304 -16.38 -6.83 11.69
N ILE A 305 -16.08 -5.79 10.91
CA ILE A 305 -16.06 -5.86 9.45
C ILE A 305 -14.63 -5.71 8.95
N GLY A 306 -14.16 -6.73 8.23
CA GLY A 306 -12.87 -6.67 7.57
C GLY A 306 -12.93 -5.81 6.31
N VAL A 307 -11.81 -5.21 5.95
CA VAL A 307 -11.68 -4.46 4.68
C VAL A 307 -10.43 -4.96 3.96
N GLU A 308 -10.61 -5.43 2.73
CA GLU A 308 -9.55 -5.89 1.84
C GLU A 308 -9.57 -5.15 0.51
N PRO A 309 -8.41 -5.00 -0.16
CA PRO A 309 -8.37 -4.58 -1.55
C PRO A 309 -9.00 -5.67 -2.44
N ARG A 310 -9.62 -5.26 -3.55
CA ARG A 310 -10.19 -6.19 -4.54
C ARG A 310 -9.18 -7.16 -5.14
N ASP A 311 -7.92 -6.75 -5.24
CA ASP A 311 -6.81 -7.49 -5.83
C ASP A 311 -5.93 -8.22 -4.80
N ALA A 312 -6.33 -8.21 -3.50
CA ALA A 312 -5.66 -8.93 -2.41
C ALA A 312 -6.68 -9.36 -1.34
N ASN A 313 -7.68 -10.16 -1.73
CA ASN A 313 -8.85 -10.54 -0.95
C ASN A 313 -8.79 -11.98 -0.39
N ALA A 314 -7.62 -12.37 0.12
CA ALA A 314 -7.37 -13.74 0.59
C ALA A 314 -8.30 -14.18 1.74
N MET A 315 -8.63 -13.28 2.67
CA MET A 315 -9.53 -13.60 3.79
C MET A 315 -10.98 -13.75 3.29
N ALA A 316 -11.44 -12.84 2.42
CA ALA A 316 -12.79 -12.93 1.86
C ALA A 316 -13.01 -14.23 1.10
N LEU A 317 -12.05 -14.62 0.25
CA LEU A 317 -12.11 -15.89 -0.47
C LEU A 317 -12.04 -17.09 0.49
N SER A 318 -11.16 -17.05 1.49
CA SER A 318 -11.06 -18.13 2.48
C SER A 318 -12.36 -18.31 3.27
N LEU A 319 -12.98 -17.22 3.70
CA LEU A 319 -14.28 -17.26 4.39
C LEU A 319 -15.41 -17.75 3.46
N HIS A 320 -15.39 -17.36 2.19
CA HIS A 320 -16.37 -17.80 1.19
C HIS A 320 -16.30 -19.30 0.92
N HIS A 321 -15.08 -19.86 0.86
CA HIS A 321 -14.86 -21.29 0.65
C HIS A 321 -14.97 -22.13 1.95
N GLY A 322 -14.95 -21.49 3.13
CA GLY A 322 -14.92 -22.16 4.43
C GLY A 322 -13.58 -22.80 4.79
N GLU A 323 -12.53 -22.58 3.98
CA GLU A 323 -11.17 -23.05 4.17
C GLU A 323 -10.14 -22.05 3.66
N ARG A 324 -8.90 -22.13 4.15
CA ARG A 324 -7.83 -21.24 3.65
C ARG A 324 -7.53 -21.52 2.19
N ILE A 325 -7.37 -20.45 1.40
CA ILE A 325 -7.00 -20.51 -0.02
C ILE A 325 -5.64 -19.85 -0.26
N VAL A 326 -5.07 -20.09 -1.43
CA VAL A 326 -3.87 -19.39 -1.94
C VAL A 326 -4.28 -18.52 -3.13
N LEU A 327 -4.03 -17.22 -3.05
CA LEU A 327 -4.14 -16.34 -4.21
C LEU A 327 -3.02 -16.63 -5.21
N ASP A 328 -3.35 -16.78 -6.48
CA ASP A 328 -2.38 -16.92 -7.57
C ASP A 328 -1.54 -15.65 -7.75
N LYS A 329 -2.17 -14.48 -7.60
CA LYS A 329 -1.54 -13.15 -7.65
C LYS A 329 -2.14 -12.24 -6.59
N VAL A 330 -1.36 -11.27 -6.13
CA VAL A 330 -1.81 -10.20 -5.22
C VAL A 330 -1.41 -8.84 -5.79
N GLY A 331 -2.29 -7.86 -5.64
CA GLY A 331 -2.01 -6.48 -6.00
C GLY A 331 -1.01 -5.84 -5.03
N GLY A 332 -0.07 -5.06 -5.55
CA GLY A 332 1.00 -4.45 -4.77
C GLY A 332 0.68 -3.06 -4.20
N PHE A 333 -0.45 -2.44 -4.58
CA PHE A 333 -0.72 -1.07 -4.17
C PHE A 333 -0.87 -0.91 -2.65
N ALA A 334 -1.57 -1.81 -1.97
CA ALA A 334 -1.68 -1.84 -0.52
C ALA A 334 -0.74 -2.92 0.08
N ASP A 335 0.58 -2.75 -0.11
CA ASP A 335 1.62 -3.73 0.20
C ASP A 335 1.58 -4.25 1.64
N GLY A 336 1.18 -3.42 2.61
CA GLY A 336 1.03 -3.82 4.01
C GLY A 336 -0.04 -4.90 4.28
N VAL A 337 -0.92 -5.17 3.30
CA VAL A 337 -1.97 -6.20 3.37
C VAL A 337 -1.91 -7.20 2.21
N ALA A 338 -0.95 -7.09 1.30
CA ALA A 338 -0.81 -7.94 0.12
C ALA A 338 -0.24 -9.32 0.51
N VAL A 339 -1.09 -10.22 0.97
CA VAL A 339 -0.71 -11.60 1.33
C VAL A 339 -1.43 -12.61 0.44
N LYS A 340 -0.73 -13.70 0.07
CA LYS A 340 -1.32 -14.78 -0.73
C LYS A 340 -2.18 -15.72 0.10
N VAL A 341 -1.83 -15.92 1.37
CA VAL A 341 -2.48 -16.86 2.27
C VAL A 341 -2.65 -16.23 3.64
N VAL A 342 -3.83 -16.31 4.19
CA VAL A 342 -4.12 -15.89 5.57
C VAL A 342 -3.55 -16.89 6.58
N GLY A 343 -3.34 -16.43 7.82
CA GLY A 343 -2.86 -17.30 8.89
C GLY A 343 -3.87 -18.40 9.25
N GLU A 344 -3.40 -19.45 9.88
CA GLU A 344 -4.25 -20.58 10.31
C GLU A 344 -5.10 -20.18 11.50
N GLU A 345 -4.46 -19.70 12.56
CA GLU A 345 -5.16 -19.26 13.76
C GLU A 345 -5.98 -17.98 13.50
N THR A 346 -5.43 -17.05 12.69
CA THR A 346 -6.19 -15.85 12.34
C THR A 346 -7.45 -16.18 11.55
N PHE A 347 -7.39 -17.13 10.59
CA PHE A 347 -8.56 -17.59 9.85
C PHE A 347 -9.59 -18.28 10.75
N ARG A 348 -9.15 -19.17 11.67
CA ARG A 348 -10.04 -19.83 12.63
C ARG A 348 -10.86 -18.82 13.43
N ILE A 349 -10.18 -17.80 14.01
CA ILE A 349 -10.85 -16.75 14.79
C ILE A 349 -11.77 -15.90 13.90
N CYS A 350 -11.32 -15.53 12.70
CA CYS A 350 -12.12 -14.73 11.77
C CYS A 350 -13.37 -15.47 11.32
N ARG A 351 -13.29 -16.77 11.05
CA ARG A 351 -14.44 -17.60 10.68
C ARG A 351 -15.47 -17.70 11.82
N GLU A 352 -15.02 -17.72 13.06
CA GLU A 352 -15.90 -17.75 14.23
C GLU A 352 -16.60 -16.40 14.47
N LEU A 353 -15.87 -15.27 14.32
CA LEU A 353 -16.26 -14.01 14.97
C LEU A 353 -16.60 -12.84 14.02
N LEU A 354 -16.25 -12.90 12.73
CA LEU A 354 -16.49 -11.76 11.84
C LEU A 354 -17.94 -11.67 11.37
N ASP A 355 -18.38 -10.46 11.08
CA ASP A 355 -19.66 -10.21 10.41
C ASP A 355 -19.52 -10.17 8.87
N GLY A 356 -18.30 -10.23 8.35
CA GLY A 356 -17.97 -10.31 6.93
C GLY A 356 -16.88 -9.33 6.50
N ILE A 357 -16.68 -9.24 5.18
CA ILE A 357 -15.62 -8.44 4.56
C ILE A 357 -16.24 -7.44 3.58
N VAL A 358 -15.68 -6.24 3.50
CA VAL A 358 -15.93 -5.24 2.46
C VAL A 358 -14.72 -5.15 1.54
N LEU A 359 -14.93 -5.22 0.21
CA LEU A 359 -13.88 -5.07 -0.79
C LEU A 359 -13.85 -3.63 -1.33
N VAL A 360 -12.65 -3.06 -1.42
CA VAL A 360 -12.43 -1.69 -1.88
C VAL A 360 -11.48 -1.63 -3.08
N SER A 361 -11.72 -0.66 -3.97
CA SER A 361 -10.84 -0.41 -5.11
C SER A 361 -9.62 0.43 -4.72
N ARG A 362 -8.60 0.39 -5.55
CA ARG A 362 -7.41 1.25 -5.45
C ARG A 362 -7.78 2.74 -5.38
N ASP A 363 -8.73 3.16 -6.19
CA ASP A 363 -9.16 4.55 -6.25
C ASP A 363 -9.87 4.99 -4.95
N ALA A 364 -10.68 4.11 -4.34
CA ALA A 364 -11.31 4.35 -3.05
C ALA A 364 -10.28 4.49 -1.92
N ILE A 365 -9.20 3.69 -1.96
CA ILE A 365 -8.08 3.82 -1.03
C ILE A 365 -7.40 5.19 -1.19
N CYS A 366 -7.11 5.61 -2.43
CA CYS A 366 -6.52 6.92 -2.73
C CYS A 366 -7.42 8.07 -2.24
N ALA A 367 -8.74 7.95 -2.45
CA ALA A 367 -9.72 8.91 -1.95
C ALA A 367 -9.65 9.03 -0.41
N SER A 368 -9.55 7.91 0.29
CA SER A 368 -9.47 7.89 1.76
C SER A 368 -8.14 8.45 2.30
N ILE A 369 -7.02 8.29 1.57
CA ILE A 369 -5.76 8.98 1.90
C ILE A 369 -5.93 10.49 1.81
N LYS A 370 -6.57 10.98 0.74
CA LYS A 370 -6.89 12.42 0.57
C LYS A 370 -7.84 12.92 1.67
N ASP A 371 -8.87 12.13 2.00
CA ASP A 371 -9.81 12.47 3.08
C ASP A 371 -9.10 12.62 4.42
N MET A 372 -8.20 11.69 4.74
CA MET A 372 -7.42 11.77 5.98
C MET A 372 -6.52 13.01 6.02
N PHE A 373 -5.88 13.35 4.89
CA PHE A 373 -5.10 14.57 4.79
C PHE A 373 -5.99 15.83 4.98
N GLU A 374 -7.18 15.85 4.41
CA GLU A 374 -8.12 16.95 4.58
C GLU A 374 -8.70 17.01 6.01
N GLU A 375 -8.93 15.87 6.66
CA GLU A 375 -9.46 15.78 8.02
C GLU A 375 -8.49 16.33 9.06
N ASN A 376 -7.25 15.83 9.10
CA ASN A 376 -6.30 16.10 10.18
C ASN A 376 -4.84 16.29 9.74
N ARG A 377 -4.59 16.52 8.44
CA ARG A 377 -3.24 16.75 7.86
C ARG A 377 -2.29 15.56 8.01
N SER A 378 -2.82 14.35 8.17
CA SER A 378 -2.02 13.13 8.19
C SER A 378 -2.11 12.40 6.86
N ILE A 379 -0.99 11.77 6.45
CA ILE A 379 -0.91 10.93 5.25
C ILE A 379 -0.86 9.49 5.70
N LEU A 380 -1.84 8.67 5.27
CA LEU A 380 -1.86 7.24 5.52
C LEU A 380 -1.12 6.50 4.41
N GLU A 381 -0.48 5.37 4.75
CA GLU A 381 -0.12 4.39 3.74
C GLU A 381 -1.38 3.73 3.14
N PRO A 382 -1.34 3.14 1.93
CA PRO A 382 -2.51 2.53 1.32
C PRO A 382 -3.20 1.49 2.22
N ALA A 383 -2.44 0.62 2.87
CA ALA A 383 -2.97 -0.35 3.84
C ALA A 383 -3.64 0.33 5.05
N GLY A 384 -3.08 1.47 5.48
CA GLY A 384 -3.62 2.26 6.61
C GLY A 384 -4.95 2.94 6.31
N ALA A 385 -5.25 3.20 5.03
CA ALA A 385 -6.46 3.87 4.58
C ALA A 385 -7.64 2.92 4.28
N LEU A 386 -7.39 1.60 4.20
CA LEU A 386 -8.39 0.60 3.84
C LEU A 386 -9.66 0.67 4.69
N ALA A 387 -9.51 0.69 6.01
CA ALA A 387 -10.65 0.71 6.92
C ALA A 387 -11.53 1.94 6.72
N LEU A 388 -10.94 3.10 6.39
CA LEU A 388 -11.67 4.33 6.08
C LEU A 388 -12.47 4.15 4.78
N ALA A 389 -11.84 3.62 3.73
CA ALA A 389 -12.49 3.36 2.45
C ALA A 389 -13.67 2.39 2.60
N GLY A 390 -13.47 1.29 3.33
CA GLY A 390 -14.52 0.30 3.60
C GLY A 390 -15.67 0.87 4.43
N ALA A 391 -15.37 1.62 5.48
CA ALA A 391 -16.37 2.24 6.34
C ALA A 391 -17.22 3.28 5.58
N GLU A 392 -16.60 4.12 4.76
CA GLU A 392 -17.31 5.07 3.91
C GLU A 392 -18.24 4.37 2.91
N ALA A 393 -17.71 3.36 2.20
CA ALA A 393 -18.48 2.58 1.25
C ALA A 393 -19.67 1.86 1.92
N TYR A 394 -19.45 1.27 3.10
CA TYR A 394 -20.48 0.61 3.88
C TYR A 394 -21.58 1.59 4.32
N CYS A 395 -21.22 2.74 4.89
CA CYS A 395 -22.19 3.75 5.34
C CYS A 395 -23.08 4.23 4.18
N LYS A 396 -22.49 4.39 2.98
CA LYS A 396 -23.24 4.76 1.77
C LYS A 396 -24.16 3.63 1.30
N TYR A 397 -23.66 2.40 1.21
CA TYR A 397 -24.42 1.24 0.72
C TYR A 397 -25.66 0.95 1.58
N TYR A 398 -25.50 0.98 2.91
CA TYR A 398 -26.59 0.72 3.86
C TYR A 398 -27.35 1.99 4.27
N ASN A 399 -27.06 3.14 3.66
CA ASN A 399 -27.65 4.44 3.97
C ASN A 399 -27.69 4.73 5.50
N LEU A 400 -26.58 4.45 6.17
CA LEU A 400 -26.48 4.53 7.62
C LEU A 400 -26.59 5.98 8.10
N LYS A 401 -27.33 6.23 9.18
CA LYS A 401 -27.47 7.55 9.80
C LYS A 401 -27.30 7.46 11.31
N ASP A 402 -26.72 8.51 11.89
CA ASP A 402 -26.57 8.72 13.32
C ASP A 402 -25.90 7.57 14.10
N ALA A 403 -25.26 6.62 13.40
CA ALA A 403 -24.58 5.49 14.00
C ALA A 403 -23.11 5.82 14.30
N ASN A 404 -22.57 5.27 15.39
CA ASN A 404 -21.13 5.31 15.67
C ASN A 404 -20.42 4.22 14.87
N VAL A 405 -19.47 4.59 14.04
CA VAL A 405 -18.59 3.68 13.30
C VAL A 405 -17.14 4.03 13.58
N VAL A 406 -16.30 3.02 13.75
CA VAL A 406 -14.87 3.17 13.98
C VAL A 406 -14.10 2.60 12.80
N ALA A 407 -13.16 3.35 12.25
CA ALA A 407 -12.18 2.86 11.27
C ALA A 407 -10.78 2.91 11.88
N ILE A 408 -10.02 1.82 11.74
CA ILE A 408 -8.64 1.74 12.25
C ILE A 408 -7.70 2.27 11.19
N ALA A 409 -7.14 3.46 11.41
CA ALA A 409 -6.04 4.03 10.64
C ALA A 409 -4.74 3.33 11.04
N SER A 410 -4.42 2.23 10.38
CA SER A 410 -3.51 1.20 10.89
C SER A 410 -2.02 1.50 10.69
N GLY A 411 -1.66 2.38 9.71
CA GLY A 411 -0.27 2.73 9.43
C GLY A 411 -0.10 3.97 8.54
N ALA A 412 1.10 4.59 8.63
CA ALA A 412 1.48 5.79 7.90
C ALA A 412 2.88 5.72 7.28
N ASN A 413 3.47 4.53 7.13
CA ASN A 413 4.80 4.35 6.53
C ASN A 413 4.74 4.43 4.99
N MET A 414 4.22 5.56 4.50
CA MET A 414 4.03 5.85 3.09
C MET A 414 5.37 6.17 2.40
N ASN A 415 5.63 5.55 1.26
CA ASN A 415 6.66 6.06 0.36
C ASN A 415 6.14 7.33 -0.32
N PHE A 416 6.91 8.43 -0.21
CA PHE A 416 6.52 9.74 -0.73
C PHE A 416 6.25 9.72 -2.24
N ASP A 417 6.98 8.91 -3.02
CA ASP A 417 6.82 8.80 -4.47
C ASP A 417 5.42 8.32 -4.88
N ARG A 418 4.72 7.60 -4.00
CA ARG A 418 3.33 7.17 -4.23
C ARG A 418 2.30 8.30 -4.20
N LEU A 419 2.63 9.45 -3.60
CA LEU A 419 1.69 10.57 -3.54
C LEU A 419 1.28 11.06 -4.93
N GLY A 420 2.15 10.95 -5.94
CA GLY A 420 1.81 11.24 -7.33
C GLY A 420 0.60 10.43 -7.81
N LEU A 421 0.62 9.11 -7.60
CA LEU A 421 -0.49 8.22 -7.96
C LEU A 421 -1.75 8.50 -7.12
N VAL A 422 -1.58 8.73 -5.82
CA VAL A 422 -2.71 9.06 -4.93
C VAL A 422 -3.45 10.30 -5.40
N THR A 423 -2.73 11.38 -5.76
CA THR A 423 -3.36 12.61 -6.25
C THR A 423 -4.10 12.42 -7.57
N GLU A 424 -3.61 11.55 -8.45
CA GLU A 424 -4.25 11.26 -9.72
C GLU A 424 -5.56 10.45 -9.60
N LEU A 425 -5.66 9.57 -8.60
CA LEU A 425 -6.78 8.64 -8.45
C LEU A 425 -7.78 9.07 -7.37
N ALA A 426 -7.42 9.98 -6.47
CA ALA A 426 -8.27 10.32 -5.32
C ALA A 426 -9.62 10.93 -5.72
N ASP A 427 -9.67 11.79 -6.73
CA ASP A 427 -10.92 12.42 -7.17
C ASP A 427 -11.78 11.45 -8.00
N VAL A 428 -11.15 10.51 -8.72
CA VAL A 428 -11.84 9.38 -9.35
C VAL A 428 -12.50 8.51 -8.28
N GLY A 429 -11.77 8.13 -7.24
CA GLY A 429 -12.29 7.32 -6.14
C GLY A 429 -13.41 8.00 -5.34
N ARG A 430 -13.40 9.33 -5.27
CA ARG A 430 -14.50 10.13 -4.69
C ARG A 430 -15.71 10.28 -5.62
N GLN A 431 -15.64 9.74 -6.84
CA GLN A 431 -16.62 9.98 -7.90
C GLN A 431 -16.80 11.47 -8.23
N ARG A 432 -15.76 12.27 -8.04
CA ARG A 432 -15.69 13.69 -8.40
C ARG A 432 -15.03 13.93 -9.74
N GLU A 433 -14.57 12.88 -10.38
CA GLU A 433 -13.96 12.94 -11.70
C GLU A 433 -14.33 11.67 -12.47
N ALA A 434 -14.69 11.84 -13.75
CA ALA A 434 -14.95 10.76 -14.67
C ALA A 434 -13.97 10.80 -15.84
N VAL A 435 -13.50 9.61 -16.26
CA VAL A 435 -12.66 9.41 -17.46
C VAL A 435 -13.55 8.92 -18.59
N LEU A 436 -13.56 9.65 -19.69
CA LEU A 436 -14.47 9.46 -20.80
C LEU A 436 -13.74 9.45 -22.14
N ALA A 437 -14.24 8.68 -23.09
CA ALA A 437 -13.83 8.72 -24.49
C ALA A 437 -15.05 9.00 -25.36
N THR A 438 -14.96 9.99 -26.24
CA THR A 438 -16.04 10.33 -27.19
C THR A 438 -15.53 10.24 -28.62
N ILE A 439 -16.33 9.61 -29.48
CA ILE A 439 -16.09 9.50 -30.91
C ILE A 439 -17.07 10.41 -31.62
N PHE A 440 -16.59 11.21 -32.57
CA PHE A 440 -17.42 12.05 -33.42
C PHE A 440 -16.77 12.24 -34.81
N PRO A 441 -17.57 12.53 -35.89
CA PRO A 441 -17.02 12.79 -37.21
C PRO A 441 -16.03 13.95 -37.22
N GLU A 442 -14.88 13.79 -37.91
CA GLU A 442 -13.82 14.82 -38.05
C GLU A 442 -14.24 15.89 -39.06
N GLU A 443 -15.24 16.69 -38.70
CA GLU A 443 -15.81 17.75 -39.51
C GLU A 443 -15.53 19.13 -38.88
N LEU A 444 -15.49 20.16 -39.74
CA LEU A 444 -15.31 21.54 -39.29
C LEU A 444 -16.44 21.95 -38.31
N GLY A 445 -16.04 22.41 -37.11
CA GLY A 445 -16.98 22.86 -36.07
C GLY A 445 -17.45 21.76 -35.10
N ARG A 446 -17.27 20.49 -35.38
CA ARG A 446 -17.66 19.36 -34.49
C ARG A 446 -16.95 19.40 -33.15
N PHE A 447 -15.67 19.71 -33.15
CA PHE A 447 -14.91 19.87 -31.92
C PHE A 447 -15.49 20.95 -30.98
N LYS A 448 -15.91 22.10 -31.53
CA LYS A 448 -16.58 23.14 -30.76
C LYS A 448 -17.94 22.68 -30.24
N GLN A 449 -18.70 21.95 -31.07
CA GLN A 449 -19.98 21.36 -30.68
C GLN A 449 -19.78 20.37 -29.52
N PHE A 450 -18.81 19.47 -29.64
CA PHE A 450 -18.44 18.54 -28.58
C PHE A 450 -18.15 19.27 -27.25
N CYS A 451 -17.28 20.29 -27.26
CA CYS A 451 -16.99 21.07 -26.06
C CYS A 451 -18.23 21.76 -25.48
N GLY A 452 -19.14 22.22 -26.33
CA GLY A 452 -20.42 22.79 -25.90
C GLY A 452 -21.35 21.79 -25.23
N LEU A 453 -21.32 20.53 -25.66
CA LEU A 453 -22.12 19.43 -25.08
C LEU A 453 -21.55 18.95 -23.74
N VAL A 454 -20.24 18.95 -23.55
CA VAL A 454 -19.63 18.78 -22.22
C VAL A 454 -20.19 19.83 -21.28
N GLY A 455 -20.40 21.04 -21.79
CA GLY A 455 -21.17 22.10 -21.15
C GLY A 455 -20.46 22.70 -19.94
N PRO A 456 -21.17 22.93 -18.81
CA PRO A 456 -20.63 23.63 -17.64
C PRO A 456 -19.69 22.76 -16.80
N MET A 457 -19.46 21.50 -17.16
CA MET A 457 -18.55 20.63 -16.40
C MET A 457 -17.10 21.07 -16.59
N ASN A 458 -16.34 21.04 -15.51
CA ASN A 458 -14.93 21.37 -15.54
C ASN A 458 -14.14 20.26 -16.24
N ILE A 459 -13.51 20.54 -17.36
CA ILE A 459 -12.59 19.60 -18.02
C ILE A 459 -11.25 19.67 -17.29
N THR A 460 -10.84 18.57 -16.67
CA THR A 460 -9.60 18.49 -15.88
C THR A 460 -8.44 17.91 -16.68
N GLU A 461 -8.72 17.12 -17.70
CA GLU A 461 -7.73 16.61 -18.65
C GLU A 461 -8.38 16.47 -20.02
N PHE A 462 -7.61 16.72 -21.07
CA PHE A 462 -8.10 16.64 -22.44
C PHE A 462 -6.99 16.15 -23.36
N ARG A 463 -7.29 15.12 -24.16
CA ARG A 463 -6.36 14.54 -25.13
C ARG A 463 -7.07 14.28 -26.43
N TYR A 464 -6.68 15.04 -27.45
CA TYR A 464 -7.15 14.94 -28.79
C TYR A 464 -5.99 15.07 -29.77
N ARG A 465 -6.02 14.27 -30.80
CA ARG A 465 -5.10 14.40 -31.93
C ARG A 465 -5.86 14.09 -33.22
N TYR A 466 -5.77 15.02 -34.17
CA TYR A 466 -6.27 14.81 -35.51
C TYR A 466 -5.58 13.63 -36.19
N ASN A 467 -6.36 12.74 -36.81
CA ASN A 467 -5.87 11.62 -37.58
C ASN A 467 -6.46 11.69 -39.01
N SER A 468 -5.67 12.16 -39.98
CA SER A 468 -6.10 12.28 -41.37
C SER A 468 -6.42 10.97 -42.09
N ALA A 469 -6.11 9.83 -41.46
CA ALA A 469 -6.42 8.51 -42.01
C ALA A 469 -7.76 7.93 -41.52
N LYS A 470 -8.45 8.63 -40.59
CA LYS A 470 -9.74 8.21 -40.03
C LYS A 470 -10.79 9.28 -40.30
N GLU A 471 -12.02 8.86 -40.53
CA GLU A 471 -13.18 9.76 -40.70
C GLU A 471 -13.68 10.28 -39.35
N ASP A 472 -13.40 9.53 -38.27
CA ASP A 472 -13.85 9.86 -36.91
C ASP A 472 -12.68 10.34 -36.03
N ALA A 473 -12.95 11.38 -35.26
CA ALA A 473 -12.11 11.85 -34.16
C ALA A 473 -12.40 11.06 -32.89
N LEU A 474 -11.34 10.72 -32.15
CA LEU A 474 -11.43 10.16 -30.81
C LEU A 474 -10.83 11.12 -29.80
N VAL A 475 -11.63 11.51 -28.80
CA VAL A 475 -11.19 12.38 -27.71
C VAL A 475 -11.25 11.62 -26.40
N LEU A 476 -10.12 11.56 -25.67
CA LEU A 476 -10.06 11.11 -24.30
C LEU A 476 -9.98 12.32 -23.37
N TYR A 477 -10.87 12.38 -22.39
CA TYR A 477 -10.94 13.54 -21.50
C TYR A 477 -11.40 13.16 -20.10
N ARG A 478 -11.11 14.02 -19.15
CA ARG A 478 -11.59 13.90 -17.77
C ARG A 478 -12.44 15.10 -17.42
N VAL A 479 -13.53 14.87 -16.71
CA VAL A 479 -14.44 15.92 -16.27
C VAL A 479 -14.63 15.87 -14.76
N GLY A 480 -14.63 17.04 -14.13
CA GLY A 480 -15.02 17.17 -12.74
C GLY A 480 -16.53 16.94 -12.60
N VAL A 481 -16.93 16.11 -11.64
CA VAL A 481 -18.32 15.69 -11.38
C VAL A 481 -18.71 16.17 -9.98
N HIS A 482 -19.78 16.95 -9.87
CA HIS A 482 -20.34 17.34 -8.57
C HIS A 482 -21.39 16.35 -8.08
N THR A 483 -22.21 15.85 -8.98
CA THR A 483 -23.26 14.84 -8.72
C THR A 483 -23.31 13.81 -9.83
N LYS A 484 -23.75 12.59 -9.50
CA LYS A 484 -23.96 11.52 -10.48
C LYS A 484 -24.97 11.94 -11.58
N LEU A 485 -26.02 12.65 -11.18
CA LEU A 485 -27.05 13.18 -12.10
C LEU A 485 -26.47 14.16 -13.13
N GLU A 486 -25.48 14.97 -12.75
CA GLU A 486 -24.78 15.88 -13.67
C GLU A 486 -24.04 15.11 -14.77
N LEU A 487 -23.33 14.04 -14.41
CA LEU A 487 -22.64 13.16 -15.35
C LEU A 487 -23.64 12.44 -16.26
N GLU A 488 -24.71 11.88 -15.70
CA GLU A 488 -25.78 11.20 -16.46
C GLU A 488 -26.41 12.17 -17.46
N ALA A 489 -26.77 13.37 -17.05
CA ALA A 489 -27.33 14.39 -17.93
C ALA A 489 -26.35 14.82 -19.04
N MET A 490 -25.05 14.84 -18.79
CA MET A 490 -24.06 15.12 -19.82
C MET A 490 -23.96 13.96 -20.81
N LEU A 491 -23.96 12.72 -20.35
CA LEU A 491 -23.96 11.52 -21.23
C LEU A 491 -25.23 11.46 -22.10
N GLU A 492 -26.40 11.80 -21.57
CA GLU A 492 -27.64 11.90 -22.32
C GLU A 492 -27.60 12.99 -23.41
N ARG A 493 -26.97 14.16 -23.14
CA ARG A 493 -26.78 15.20 -24.16
C ARG A 493 -25.86 14.73 -25.29
N MET A 494 -24.79 13.98 -24.94
CA MET A 494 -23.90 13.38 -25.94
C MET A 494 -24.63 12.38 -26.82
N ASP A 495 -25.35 11.45 -26.22
CA ASP A 495 -26.10 10.41 -26.93
C ASP A 495 -27.19 11.03 -27.85
N SER A 496 -27.95 12.00 -27.33
CA SER A 496 -28.96 12.74 -28.10
C SER A 496 -28.38 13.48 -29.30
N SER A 497 -27.11 13.84 -29.25
CA SER A 497 -26.36 14.47 -30.34
C SER A 497 -25.61 13.48 -31.23
N GLN A 498 -25.89 12.18 -31.08
CA GLN A 498 -25.24 11.09 -31.80
C GLN A 498 -23.73 11.01 -31.60
N LEU A 499 -23.20 11.48 -30.44
CA LEU A 499 -21.82 11.36 -30.07
C LEU A 499 -21.63 10.13 -29.17
N LYS A 500 -20.99 9.10 -29.72
CA LYS A 500 -20.74 7.87 -28.98
C LYS A 500 -19.73 8.13 -27.86
N THR A 501 -20.21 8.16 -26.60
CA THR A 501 -19.39 8.38 -25.42
C THR A 501 -19.31 7.11 -24.57
N ILE A 502 -18.09 6.76 -24.15
CA ILE A 502 -17.81 5.56 -23.37
C ILE A 502 -17.16 5.99 -22.06
N THR A 503 -17.66 5.47 -20.95
CA THR A 503 -17.10 5.68 -19.61
C THR A 503 -15.95 4.70 -19.40
N LEU A 504 -14.77 5.22 -19.09
CA LEU A 504 -13.52 4.48 -18.85
C LEU A 504 -12.99 4.66 -17.43
N THR A 505 -13.80 5.21 -16.54
CA THR A 505 -13.44 5.54 -15.15
C THR A 505 -12.94 4.33 -14.38
N ASP A 506 -13.51 3.15 -14.60
CA ASP A 506 -13.14 1.92 -13.91
C ASP A 506 -12.05 1.10 -14.65
N ASN A 507 -11.50 1.62 -15.76
CA ASN A 507 -10.49 0.92 -16.53
C ASN A 507 -9.07 1.31 -16.11
N ASP A 508 -8.39 0.42 -15.38
CA ASP A 508 -7.04 0.68 -14.86
C ASP A 508 -5.98 0.81 -15.97
N LEU A 509 -6.13 0.08 -17.09
CA LEU A 509 -5.23 0.21 -18.22
C LEU A 509 -5.26 1.64 -18.81
N VAL A 510 -6.44 2.25 -18.87
CA VAL A 510 -6.58 3.65 -19.32
C VAL A 510 -5.93 4.60 -18.32
N LYS A 511 -6.23 4.43 -17.04
CA LYS A 511 -5.71 5.30 -15.97
C LYS A 511 -4.19 5.25 -15.85
N ASP A 512 -3.61 4.06 -15.98
CA ASP A 512 -2.19 3.87 -15.76
C ASP A 512 -1.35 4.10 -17.02
N HIS A 513 -1.88 3.81 -18.22
CA HIS A 513 -1.09 3.77 -19.46
C HIS A 513 -1.72 4.50 -20.64
N LEU A 514 -2.90 4.07 -21.11
CA LEU A 514 -3.39 4.49 -22.43
C LEU A 514 -3.61 5.99 -22.54
N ARG A 515 -4.04 6.66 -21.47
CA ARG A 515 -4.20 8.12 -21.45
C ARG A 515 -2.90 8.88 -21.77
N HIS A 516 -1.74 8.28 -21.51
CA HIS A 516 -0.43 8.88 -21.79
C HIS A 516 0.04 8.59 -23.21
N LEU A 517 -0.54 7.60 -23.88
CA LEU A 517 -0.15 7.08 -25.19
C LEU A 517 -1.06 7.55 -26.33
N MET A 518 -2.15 8.23 -26.04
CA MET A 518 -3.07 8.75 -27.05
C MET A 518 -2.36 9.52 -28.17
N GLY A 519 -2.62 9.11 -29.42
CA GLY A 519 -2.04 9.68 -30.63
C GLY A 519 -0.72 9.04 -31.05
N ALA A 520 -0.31 7.93 -30.47
CA ALA A 520 0.76 7.08 -30.99
C ALA A 520 0.36 6.42 -32.34
N ARG A 521 1.34 5.94 -33.10
CA ARG A 521 1.06 5.21 -34.37
C ARG A 521 0.40 3.88 -34.04
N SER A 522 -0.67 3.56 -34.77
CA SER A 522 -1.40 2.29 -34.69
C SER A 522 -1.24 1.49 -35.99
N GLY A 523 -1.67 0.23 -35.99
CA GLY A 523 -1.69 -0.62 -37.18
C GLY A 523 -0.42 -1.46 -37.39
N ILE A 524 0.25 -1.81 -36.30
CA ILE A 524 1.40 -2.74 -36.35
C ILE A 524 0.86 -4.18 -36.42
N GLN A 525 1.22 -4.88 -37.49
CA GLN A 525 0.81 -6.28 -37.66
C GLN A 525 1.45 -7.18 -36.60
N ASN A 526 0.67 -8.13 -36.06
CA ASN A 526 1.11 -9.09 -35.05
C ASN A 526 1.62 -8.45 -33.75
N GLU A 527 1.10 -7.27 -33.39
CA GLU A 527 1.44 -6.65 -32.13
C GLU A 527 0.75 -7.37 -30.96
N LEU A 528 1.56 -7.88 -30.03
CA LEU A 528 1.13 -8.43 -28.76
C LEU A 528 1.32 -7.38 -27.69
N LEU A 529 0.23 -6.91 -27.08
CA LEU A 529 0.27 -5.96 -25.99
C LEU A 529 0.26 -6.70 -24.66
N CYS A 530 1.27 -6.45 -23.85
CA CYS A 530 1.42 -7.06 -22.53
C CYS A 530 1.65 -6.01 -21.46
N ARG A 531 0.99 -6.16 -20.33
CA ARG A 531 1.30 -5.43 -19.11
C ARG A 531 2.13 -6.32 -18.20
N PHE A 532 3.39 -5.92 -17.99
CA PHE A 532 4.34 -6.60 -17.09
C PHE A 532 4.44 -5.88 -15.77
N VAL A 533 4.74 -6.62 -14.69
CA VAL A 533 5.15 -6.05 -13.41
C VAL A 533 6.67 -6.22 -13.30
N PHE A 534 7.40 -5.11 -13.48
CA PHE A 534 8.86 -5.12 -13.36
C PHE A 534 9.27 -4.96 -11.90
N PRO A 535 10.26 -5.73 -11.42
CA PRO A 535 10.88 -5.44 -10.13
C PRO A 535 11.62 -4.10 -10.21
N GLU A 536 11.41 -3.22 -9.24
CA GLU A 536 12.06 -1.90 -9.20
C GLU A 536 13.51 -2.03 -8.72
N ARG A 537 14.38 -2.53 -9.60
CA ARG A 537 15.82 -2.65 -9.35
C ARG A 537 16.65 -2.34 -10.60
N PRO A 538 17.90 -1.88 -10.43
CA PRO A 538 18.82 -1.74 -11.56
C PRO A 538 18.93 -3.05 -12.34
N GLY A 539 18.96 -2.95 -13.68
CA GLY A 539 19.10 -4.09 -14.59
C GLY A 539 17.79 -4.80 -14.96
N ALA A 540 16.66 -4.54 -14.31
CA ALA A 540 15.38 -5.19 -14.63
C ALA A 540 14.95 -4.97 -16.10
N LEU A 541 15.09 -3.75 -16.60
CA LEU A 541 14.84 -3.43 -18.00
C LEU A 541 15.78 -4.18 -18.95
N MET A 542 17.08 -4.21 -18.64
CA MET A 542 18.06 -4.92 -19.48
C MET A 542 17.76 -6.41 -19.53
N LYS A 543 17.47 -7.04 -18.39
CA LYS A 543 17.05 -8.45 -18.33
C LYS A 543 15.82 -8.72 -19.21
N PHE A 544 14.85 -7.81 -19.23
CA PHE A 544 13.69 -7.91 -20.11
C PHE A 544 14.09 -7.78 -21.59
N LEU A 545 14.90 -6.79 -21.93
CA LEU A 545 15.36 -6.57 -23.31
C LEU A 545 16.20 -7.74 -23.81
N ASP A 546 17.07 -8.34 -22.99
CA ASP A 546 17.89 -9.51 -23.34
C ASP A 546 17.02 -10.73 -23.69
N VAL A 547 15.84 -10.86 -23.10
CA VAL A 547 14.92 -11.97 -23.37
C VAL A 547 14.14 -11.77 -24.67
N PHE A 548 13.64 -10.55 -24.93
CA PHE A 548 12.68 -10.31 -26.02
C PHE A 548 13.28 -9.59 -27.23
N SER A 549 14.15 -8.60 -27.03
CA SER A 549 14.68 -7.77 -28.10
C SER A 549 15.50 -8.53 -29.18
N PRO A 550 16.23 -9.60 -28.85
CA PRO A 550 16.91 -10.39 -29.87
C PRO A 550 15.96 -11.14 -30.82
N CYS A 551 14.72 -11.38 -30.41
CA CYS A 551 13.76 -12.20 -31.18
C CYS A 551 12.68 -11.34 -31.85
N TRP A 552 12.21 -10.29 -31.17
CA TRP A 552 11.06 -9.52 -31.61
C TRP A 552 11.26 -8.02 -31.41
N ASN A 553 10.64 -7.24 -32.28
CA ASN A 553 10.67 -5.79 -32.19
C ASN A 553 9.77 -5.30 -31.06
N ILE A 554 10.28 -4.41 -30.22
CA ILE A 554 9.49 -3.69 -29.20
C ILE A 554 8.81 -2.51 -29.89
N THR A 555 7.50 -2.50 -29.96
CA THR A 555 6.69 -1.52 -30.69
C THR A 555 6.17 -0.40 -29.80
N LEU A 556 5.96 -0.72 -28.53
CA LEU A 556 5.48 0.19 -27.51
C LEU A 556 6.19 -0.12 -26.19
N PHE A 557 6.59 0.90 -25.46
CA PHE A 557 7.13 0.75 -24.12
C PHE A 557 6.71 1.95 -23.25
N HIS A 558 5.87 1.69 -22.26
CA HIS A 558 5.45 2.71 -21.30
C HIS A 558 5.69 2.22 -19.88
N TYR A 559 6.72 2.77 -19.27
CA TYR A 559 7.15 2.48 -17.91
C TYR A 559 6.63 3.55 -16.95
N ARG A 560 6.06 3.12 -15.83
CA ARG A 560 5.66 4.01 -14.75
C ARG A 560 5.98 3.38 -13.42
N THR A 561 6.91 4.00 -12.66
CA THR A 561 7.17 3.60 -11.29
C THR A 561 6.00 3.97 -10.39
N GLN A 562 5.65 3.09 -9.48
CA GLN A 562 4.60 3.32 -8.48
C GLN A 562 5.18 3.39 -7.07
N GLY A 563 6.51 3.37 -6.93
CA GLY A 563 7.22 3.45 -5.66
C GLY A 563 7.07 2.18 -4.80
N GLU A 564 6.94 1.00 -5.44
CA GLU A 564 6.77 -0.30 -4.80
C GLU A 564 7.79 -1.33 -5.28
N ALA A 565 7.63 -2.58 -4.81
CA ALA A 565 8.45 -3.70 -5.25
C ALA A 565 8.29 -4.05 -6.74
N GLY A 566 7.34 -3.43 -7.45
CA GLY A 566 7.12 -3.63 -8.87
C GLY A 566 6.49 -2.43 -9.56
N ALA A 567 6.97 -2.12 -10.76
CA ALA A 567 6.43 -1.09 -11.64
C ALA A 567 5.56 -1.70 -12.72
N ASN A 568 4.38 -1.12 -12.98
CA ASN A 568 3.55 -1.50 -14.12
C ASN A 568 4.15 -0.95 -15.41
N VAL A 569 4.40 -1.85 -16.37
CA VAL A 569 5.01 -1.53 -17.66
C VAL A 569 4.12 -2.09 -18.77
N LEU A 570 3.63 -1.20 -19.63
CA LEU A 570 2.92 -1.61 -20.83
C LEU A 570 3.91 -1.75 -21.99
N VAL A 571 3.93 -2.91 -22.61
CA VAL A 571 4.84 -3.24 -23.71
C VAL A 571 4.05 -3.79 -24.89
N GLY A 572 4.29 -3.23 -26.07
CA GLY A 572 3.91 -3.84 -27.34
C GLY A 572 5.11 -4.59 -27.92
N ILE A 573 4.91 -5.83 -28.34
CA ILE A 573 5.94 -6.68 -28.95
C ILE A 573 5.37 -7.27 -30.23
N GLN A 574 6.12 -7.21 -31.32
CA GLN A 574 5.70 -7.76 -32.61
C GLN A 574 6.00 -9.26 -32.66
N VAL A 575 5.05 -10.09 -32.25
CA VAL A 575 5.18 -11.55 -32.16
C VAL A 575 4.31 -12.22 -33.24
N PRO A 576 4.90 -12.91 -34.22
CA PRO A 576 4.13 -13.70 -35.17
C PRO A 576 3.27 -14.76 -34.47
N SER A 577 2.06 -15.00 -34.97
CA SER A 577 1.14 -15.97 -34.36
C SER A 577 1.74 -17.40 -34.25
N THR A 578 2.67 -17.76 -35.14
CA THR A 578 3.39 -19.02 -35.11
C THR A 578 4.40 -19.14 -33.96
N GLU A 579 4.83 -18.01 -33.38
CA GLU A 579 5.85 -17.94 -32.33
C GLU A 579 5.28 -17.65 -30.93
N MET A 580 3.96 -17.64 -30.79
CA MET A 580 3.31 -17.36 -29.49
C MET A 580 3.71 -18.35 -28.40
N ALA A 581 3.92 -19.62 -28.73
CA ALA A 581 4.38 -20.62 -27.76
C ALA A 581 5.77 -20.29 -27.21
N GLU A 582 6.69 -19.84 -28.07
CA GLU A 582 8.03 -19.42 -27.69
C GLU A 582 7.98 -18.15 -26.82
N PHE A 583 7.10 -17.20 -27.18
CA PHE A 583 6.89 -16.01 -26.35
C PHE A 583 6.49 -16.37 -24.91
N HIS A 584 5.52 -17.27 -24.72
CA HIS A 584 5.08 -17.69 -23.39
C HIS A 584 6.19 -18.38 -22.60
N ILE A 585 7.00 -19.23 -23.27
CA ILE A 585 8.15 -19.88 -22.62
C ILE A 585 9.15 -18.83 -22.11
N ARG A 586 9.50 -17.85 -22.95
CA ARG A 586 10.46 -16.80 -22.59
C ARG A 586 9.90 -15.87 -21.49
N ALA A 587 8.63 -15.49 -21.57
CA ALA A 587 7.97 -14.67 -20.57
C ALA A 587 7.92 -15.35 -19.19
N ASN A 588 7.63 -16.66 -19.18
CA ASN A 588 7.64 -17.43 -17.94
C ASN A 588 9.06 -17.59 -17.36
N ASN A 589 10.08 -17.81 -18.23
CA ASN A 589 11.49 -17.91 -17.81
C ASN A 589 12.06 -16.57 -17.30
N LEU A 590 11.55 -15.43 -17.79
CA LEU A 590 11.89 -14.11 -17.27
C LEU A 590 11.47 -13.96 -15.79
N GLY A 591 10.35 -14.58 -15.42
CA GLY A 591 9.83 -14.58 -14.05
C GLY A 591 9.09 -13.31 -13.64
N TYR A 592 8.83 -12.38 -14.57
CA TYR A 592 7.99 -11.21 -14.30
C TYR A 592 6.52 -11.57 -14.52
N SER A 593 5.64 -11.18 -13.60
CA SER A 593 4.20 -11.33 -13.82
C SER A 593 3.77 -10.51 -15.04
N TYR A 594 2.92 -11.09 -15.90
CA TYR A 594 2.39 -10.36 -17.04
C TYR A 594 0.94 -10.74 -17.36
N THR A 595 0.26 -9.86 -18.06
CA THR A 595 -1.10 -10.02 -18.57
C THR A 595 -1.13 -9.57 -20.02
N VAL A 596 -1.76 -10.37 -20.90
CA VAL A 596 -1.99 -9.99 -22.30
C VAL A 596 -3.22 -9.09 -22.37
N GLU A 597 -3.11 -7.91 -22.97
CA GLU A 597 -4.12 -6.86 -22.99
C GLU A 597 -4.78 -6.64 -24.37
N ASN A 598 -4.46 -7.46 -25.38
CA ASN A 598 -5.01 -7.29 -26.74
C ASN A 598 -6.54 -7.34 -26.81
N SER A 599 -7.18 -8.09 -25.92
CA SER A 599 -8.63 -8.18 -25.83
C SER A 599 -9.29 -7.04 -25.01
N ASN A 600 -8.49 -6.14 -24.45
CA ASN A 600 -9.01 -5.02 -23.67
C ASN A 600 -9.73 -4.03 -24.57
N ASN A 601 -11.03 -3.83 -24.34
CA ASN A 601 -11.88 -2.96 -25.16
C ASN A 601 -11.38 -1.51 -25.22
N ALA A 602 -10.76 -1.01 -24.14
CA ALA A 602 -10.21 0.33 -24.11
C ALA A 602 -8.96 0.45 -24.98
N PHE A 603 -8.11 -0.60 -25.03
CA PHE A 603 -6.97 -0.61 -25.94
C PHE A 603 -7.42 -0.58 -27.40
N GLN A 604 -8.37 -1.43 -27.78
CA GLN A 604 -8.93 -1.47 -29.14
C GLN A 604 -9.56 -0.13 -29.53
N LEU A 605 -10.23 0.54 -28.58
CA LEU A 605 -10.84 1.85 -28.82
C LEU A 605 -9.82 2.98 -29.00
N LEU A 606 -8.81 3.03 -28.14
CA LEU A 606 -7.90 4.18 -28.02
C LEU A 606 -6.65 4.07 -28.91
N MET A 607 -6.24 2.87 -29.24
CA MET A 607 -5.01 2.58 -29.97
C MET A 607 -5.21 1.80 -31.28
N GLY A 608 -6.39 1.19 -31.45
CA GLY A 608 -6.77 0.37 -32.62
C GLY A 608 -7.12 1.13 -33.92
#